data_6b1cb3a47ec1a6574542dc7152a263cd
#
_entry.id   6b1cb3a47ec1a6574542dc7152a263cd
#
_cell.length_a   1.000
_cell.length_b   1.000
_cell.length_c   1.000
_cell.angle_alpha   90.00
_cell.angle_beta   90.00
_cell.angle_gamma   90.00
#
_symmetry.space_group_name_H-M   'P 1'
#
loop_
_entity.id
_entity.type
_entity.pdbx_description
1 polymer ?
#
loop_
_entity_poly.entity_id
_entity_poly.type
_entity_poly.pdbx_seq_one_letter_code
_entity_poly.pdbx_strand_id
1 'polypeptide(L)'
;MHAQFERYRAMVEGRLPEKRSLCPESLVPSLFDPERAPEGKHVLYLWQLAPAGVGEEGMDWWKNHPEEVEQFARDIREHFFSYTNNLSEDNVLAYKVFTPDFYSEWNDNIIDGNITGPGAYLFQSYAYRPLPEIGQFRTMIDGLYLTGMGTHPGGAVTGGGRGTAQIILDDLGFDWDDVLDNK
;
A
#
# COMPACT_ATOMS: atom_id res chain seq x y z
N MET A 1 -12.10 -18.28 -4.43
CA MET A 1 -10.96 -18.50 -5.33
C MET A 1 -11.15 -17.85 -6.69
N HIS A 2 -12.29 -18.01 -7.38
CA HIS A 2 -12.52 -17.41 -8.72
C HIS A 2 -12.47 -15.88 -8.73
N ALA A 3 -13.08 -15.18 -7.78
CA ALA A 3 -13.11 -13.72 -7.70
C ALA A 3 -11.73 -13.08 -7.45
N GLN A 4 -10.89 -13.71 -6.62
CA GLN A 4 -9.52 -13.24 -6.39
C GLN A 4 -8.65 -13.35 -7.65
N PHE A 5 -8.82 -14.43 -8.39
CA PHE A 5 -8.11 -14.65 -9.66
C PHE A 5 -8.53 -13.63 -10.71
N GLU A 6 -9.83 -13.35 -10.81
CA GLU A 6 -10.38 -12.35 -11.74
C GLU A 6 -9.87 -10.94 -11.42
N ARG A 7 -9.84 -10.55 -10.16
CA ARG A 7 -9.28 -9.26 -9.72
C ARG A 7 -7.81 -9.13 -10.09
N TYR A 8 -6.99 -10.14 -9.78
CA TYR A 8 -5.57 -10.13 -10.14
C TYR A 8 -5.36 -10.04 -11.66
N ARG A 9 -6.13 -10.83 -12.40
CA ARG A 9 -6.09 -10.82 -13.86
C ARG A 9 -6.46 -9.44 -14.43
N ALA A 10 -7.51 -8.82 -13.91
CA ALA A 10 -7.93 -7.47 -14.31
C ALA A 10 -6.80 -6.45 -14.11
N MET A 11 -6.10 -6.49 -12.96
CA MET A 11 -4.98 -5.59 -12.71
C MET A 11 -3.82 -5.81 -13.68
N VAL A 12 -3.47 -7.07 -13.97
CA VAL A 12 -2.38 -7.39 -14.90
C VAL A 12 -2.74 -6.98 -16.34
N GLU A 13 -4.00 -7.10 -16.71
CA GLU A 13 -4.53 -6.71 -18.03
C GLU A 13 -4.79 -5.19 -18.16
N GLY A 14 -4.54 -4.40 -17.13
CA GLY A 14 -4.77 -2.94 -17.14
C GLY A 14 -6.26 -2.59 -17.27
N ARG A 15 -7.13 -3.30 -16.59
CA ARG A 15 -8.58 -3.00 -16.55
C ARG A 15 -9.12 -3.00 -15.13
N LEU A 16 -10.17 -2.25 -14.89
CA LEU A 16 -10.85 -2.28 -13.61
C LEU A 16 -11.45 -3.66 -13.32
N PRO A 17 -11.32 -4.17 -12.09
CA PRO A 17 -11.97 -5.42 -11.70
C PRO A 17 -13.50 -5.26 -11.68
N GLU A 18 -14.21 -6.33 -12.02
CA GLU A 18 -15.67 -6.36 -11.93
C GLU A 18 -16.13 -6.23 -10.47
N LYS A 19 -17.27 -5.57 -10.24
CA LYS A 19 -17.84 -5.33 -8.89
C LYS A 19 -17.88 -6.59 -8.02
N ARG A 20 -18.28 -7.72 -8.58
CA ARG A 20 -18.34 -9.01 -7.88
C ARG A 20 -16.99 -9.58 -7.44
N SER A 21 -15.90 -9.07 -8.00
CA SER A 21 -14.52 -9.49 -7.68
C SER A 21 -13.80 -8.51 -6.74
N LEU A 22 -14.44 -7.40 -6.36
CA LEU A 22 -13.91 -6.45 -5.40
C LEU A 22 -13.68 -7.12 -4.04
N CYS A 23 -12.67 -6.68 -3.33
CA CYS A 23 -12.35 -7.15 -2.00
C CYS A 23 -11.54 -6.05 -1.29
N PRO A 24 -12.20 -4.95 -0.90
CA PRO A 24 -11.53 -3.87 -0.22
C PRO A 24 -11.08 -4.31 1.18
N GLU A 25 -9.82 -4.02 1.51
CA GLU A 25 -9.38 -4.04 2.89
C GLU A 25 -10.02 -2.86 3.62
N SER A 26 -10.54 -3.09 4.82
CA SER A 26 -11.28 -2.08 5.56
C SER A 26 -10.70 -1.85 6.95
N LEU A 27 -10.64 -0.59 7.35
CA LEU A 27 -10.23 -0.17 8.68
C LEU A 27 -11.08 1.01 9.14
N VAL A 28 -11.47 0.99 10.41
CA VAL A 28 -12.16 2.11 11.07
C VAL A 28 -11.24 2.68 12.16
N PRO A 29 -10.29 3.56 11.80
CA PRO A 29 -9.27 4.04 12.74
C PRO A 29 -9.85 4.76 13.94
N SER A 30 -10.97 5.44 13.78
CA SER A 30 -11.65 6.17 14.85
C SER A 30 -12.22 5.29 15.97
N LEU A 31 -12.26 3.97 15.80
CA LEU A 31 -12.59 3.05 16.91
C LEU A 31 -11.42 2.89 17.91
N PHE A 32 -10.20 3.13 17.46
CA PHE A 32 -8.98 3.03 18.27
C PHE A 32 -8.45 4.40 18.69
N ASP A 33 -8.72 5.42 17.87
CA ASP A 33 -8.30 6.79 18.05
C ASP A 33 -9.50 7.71 17.76
N PRO A 34 -10.34 8.00 18.78
CA PRO A 34 -11.58 8.76 18.61
C PRO A 34 -11.37 10.20 18.12
N GLU A 35 -10.19 10.79 18.31
CA GLU A 35 -9.87 12.15 17.85
C GLU A 35 -9.86 12.29 16.32
N ARG A 36 -9.86 11.17 15.58
CA ARG A 36 -9.92 11.15 14.11
C ARG A 36 -11.28 11.47 13.52
N ALA A 37 -12.32 11.56 14.34
CA ALA A 37 -13.67 11.89 13.87
C ALA A 37 -14.41 12.74 14.92
N PRO A 38 -15.37 13.57 14.50
CA PRO A 38 -16.28 14.23 15.45
C PRO A 38 -17.06 13.19 16.27
N GLU A 39 -17.54 13.61 17.44
CA GLU A 39 -18.32 12.76 18.34
C GLU A 39 -19.51 12.10 17.61
N GLY A 40 -19.67 10.80 17.78
CA GLY A 40 -20.72 10.01 17.15
C GLY A 40 -20.54 9.79 15.64
N LYS A 41 -19.37 10.12 15.09
CA LYS A 41 -18.99 9.86 13.70
C LYS A 41 -17.76 8.95 13.63
N HIS A 42 -17.56 8.38 12.46
CA HIS A 42 -16.43 7.48 12.22
C HIS A 42 -15.77 7.75 10.88
N VAL A 43 -14.47 7.43 10.81
CA VAL A 43 -13.73 7.36 9.54
C VAL A 43 -13.65 5.91 9.12
N LEU A 44 -14.12 5.63 7.92
CA LEU A 44 -13.94 4.34 7.25
C LEU A 44 -12.90 4.49 6.15
N TYR A 45 -11.87 3.67 6.22
CA TYR A 45 -10.88 3.52 5.17
C TYR A 45 -11.14 2.24 4.39
N LEU A 46 -11.26 2.36 3.07
CA LEU A 46 -11.41 1.24 2.15
C LEU A 46 -10.23 1.25 1.17
N TRP A 47 -9.42 0.23 1.21
CA TRP A 47 -8.29 0.07 0.31
C TRP A 47 -8.55 -1.06 -0.67
N GLN A 48 -8.70 -0.72 -1.94
CA GLN A 48 -8.92 -1.65 -3.03
C GLN A 48 -7.72 -1.65 -3.97
N LEU A 49 -7.19 -2.82 -4.26
CA LEU A 49 -6.18 -2.97 -5.29
C LEU A 49 -6.77 -2.62 -6.65
N ALA A 50 -6.08 -1.74 -7.38
CA ALA A 50 -6.45 -1.26 -8.70
C ALA A 50 -5.24 -1.35 -9.65
N PRO A 51 -5.44 -1.39 -10.98
CA PRO A 51 -4.33 -1.32 -11.93
C PRO A 51 -3.63 0.04 -11.84
N ALA A 52 -2.33 0.07 -12.07
CA ALA A 52 -1.56 1.32 -12.15
C ALA A 52 -2.10 2.22 -13.26
N GLY A 53 -2.38 1.65 -14.41
CA GLY A 53 -3.02 2.33 -15.54
C GLY A 53 -4.09 1.47 -16.19
N VAL A 54 -5.00 2.09 -16.92
CA VAL A 54 -6.15 1.44 -17.56
C VAL A 54 -6.06 1.59 -19.09
N GLY A 55 -6.15 0.45 -19.79
CA GLY A 55 -6.13 0.41 -21.24
C GLY A 55 -4.89 1.04 -21.86
N GLU A 56 -5.05 1.62 -23.05
CA GLU A 56 -3.96 2.27 -23.79
C GLU A 56 -3.56 3.63 -23.21
N GLU A 57 -4.44 4.29 -22.46
CA GLU A 57 -4.16 5.56 -21.80
C GLU A 57 -3.24 5.42 -20.57
N GLY A 58 -3.10 4.21 -20.04
CA GLY A 58 -2.25 3.95 -18.90
C GLY A 58 -2.66 4.74 -17.66
N MET A 59 -1.70 5.42 -17.02
CA MET A 59 -1.91 6.19 -15.79
C MET A 59 -2.82 7.41 -16.00
N ASP A 60 -2.77 8.03 -17.19
CA ASP A 60 -3.57 9.22 -17.49
C ASP A 60 -5.08 8.93 -17.49
N TRP A 61 -5.46 7.69 -17.64
CA TRP A 61 -6.86 7.27 -17.56
C TRP A 61 -7.52 7.75 -16.26
N TRP A 62 -6.83 7.67 -15.14
CA TRP A 62 -7.37 8.07 -13.83
C TRP A 62 -7.79 9.54 -13.76
N LYS A 63 -7.09 10.40 -14.52
CA LYS A 63 -7.41 11.84 -14.62
C LYS A 63 -8.48 12.12 -15.67
N ASN A 64 -8.43 11.38 -16.78
CA ASN A 64 -9.27 11.64 -17.93
C ASN A 64 -10.69 11.11 -17.76
N HIS A 65 -10.91 10.17 -16.83
CA HIS A 65 -12.18 9.47 -16.63
C HIS A 65 -12.76 9.64 -15.21
N PRO A 66 -13.04 10.87 -14.75
CA PRO A 66 -13.49 11.12 -13.38
C PRO A 66 -14.85 10.47 -13.06
N GLU A 67 -15.73 10.30 -14.04
CA GLU A 67 -17.04 9.68 -13.84
C GLU A 67 -16.92 8.17 -13.60
N GLU A 68 -16.05 7.50 -14.34
CA GLU A 68 -15.75 6.07 -14.19
C GLU A 68 -15.00 5.80 -12.88
N VAL A 69 -14.09 6.70 -12.48
CA VAL A 69 -13.41 6.64 -11.18
C VAL A 69 -14.43 6.76 -10.05
N GLU A 70 -15.37 7.69 -10.15
CA GLU A 70 -16.43 7.85 -9.16
C GLU A 70 -17.35 6.62 -9.11
N GLN A 71 -17.70 6.06 -10.27
CA GLN A 71 -18.49 4.84 -10.32
C GLN A 71 -17.74 3.65 -9.70
N PHE A 72 -16.46 3.52 -9.97
CA PHE A 72 -15.63 2.48 -9.37
C PHE A 72 -15.54 2.63 -7.84
N ALA A 73 -15.35 3.85 -7.35
CA ALA A 73 -15.34 4.13 -5.92
C ALA A 73 -16.69 3.81 -5.25
N ARG A 74 -17.80 4.09 -5.94
CA ARG A 74 -19.16 3.73 -5.51
C ARG A 74 -19.34 2.21 -5.45
N ASP A 75 -18.88 1.50 -6.46
CA ASP A 75 -18.95 0.04 -6.51
C ASP A 75 -18.18 -0.61 -5.36
N ILE A 76 -17.03 -0.04 -4.97
CA ILE A 76 -16.26 -0.48 -3.81
C ILE A 76 -17.07 -0.30 -2.51
N ARG A 77 -17.67 0.87 -2.29
CA ARG A 77 -18.49 1.16 -1.11
C ARG A 77 -19.72 0.26 -1.03
N GLU A 78 -20.48 0.17 -2.12
CA GLU A 78 -21.67 -0.67 -2.18
C GLU A 78 -21.33 -2.15 -1.96
N HIS A 79 -20.23 -2.61 -2.54
CA HIS A 79 -19.76 -3.98 -2.30
C HIS A 79 -19.44 -4.19 -0.82
N PHE A 80 -18.71 -3.28 -0.19
CA PHE A 80 -18.42 -3.34 1.25
C PHE A 80 -19.71 -3.32 2.08
N PHE A 81 -20.64 -2.40 1.81
CA PHE A 81 -21.91 -2.30 2.53
C PHE A 81 -22.79 -3.55 2.40
N SER A 82 -22.67 -4.28 1.28
CA SER A 82 -23.42 -5.54 1.11
C SER A 82 -23.07 -6.62 2.14
N TYR A 83 -21.96 -6.48 2.85
CA TYR A 83 -21.53 -7.36 3.95
C TYR A 83 -21.84 -6.79 5.34
N THR A 84 -22.51 -5.65 5.42
CA THR A 84 -22.91 -5.01 6.67
C THR A 84 -24.43 -5.02 6.84
N ASN A 85 -24.92 -4.96 8.10
CA ASN A 85 -26.35 -4.98 8.37
C ASN A 85 -26.95 -3.59 8.53
N ASN A 86 -26.12 -2.56 8.71
CA ASN A 86 -26.56 -1.23 9.16
C ASN A 86 -25.83 -0.08 8.46
N LEU A 87 -25.09 -0.35 7.40
CA LEU A 87 -24.40 0.66 6.60
C LEU A 87 -24.93 0.68 5.16
N SER A 88 -25.11 1.89 4.64
CA SER A 88 -25.49 2.18 3.26
C SER A 88 -24.88 3.50 2.82
N GLU A 89 -25.08 3.90 1.57
CA GLU A 89 -24.68 5.23 1.08
C GLU A 89 -25.30 6.38 1.89
N ASP A 90 -26.48 6.19 2.51
CA ASP A 90 -27.12 7.20 3.36
C ASP A 90 -26.33 7.53 4.64
N ASN A 91 -25.41 6.66 5.03
CA ASN A 91 -24.53 6.87 6.17
C ASN A 91 -23.25 7.64 5.79
N VAL A 92 -22.98 7.84 4.51
CA VAL A 92 -21.78 8.51 4.02
C VAL A 92 -21.97 10.02 4.06
N LEU A 93 -21.26 10.69 4.97
CA LEU A 93 -21.30 12.15 5.10
C LEU A 93 -20.41 12.85 4.09
N ALA A 94 -19.25 12.31 3.83
CA ALA A 94 -18.28 12.77 2.85
C ALA A 94 -17.28 11.64 2.56
N TYR A 95 -16.62 11.70 1.42
CA TYR A 95 -15.55 10.79 1.06
C TYR A 95 -14.51 11.47 0.17
N LYS A 96 -13.36 10.86 0.05
CA LYS A 96 -12.31 11.24 -0.89
C LYS A 96 -11.73 9.98 -1.52
N VAL A 97 -11.51 10.04 -2.82
CA VAL A 97 -10.87 8.97 -3.59
C VAL A 97 -9.41 9.33 -3.80
N PHE A 98 -8.53 8.40 -3.57
CA PHE A 98 -7.10 8.49 -3.86
C PHE A 98 -6.77 7.44 -4.91
N THR A 99 -6.43 7.90 -6.09
CA THR A 99 -6.14 7.08 -7.27
C THR A 99 -4.65 6.81 -7.42
N PRO A 100 -4.20 5.85 -8.24
CA PRO A 100 -2.77 5.58 -8.47
C PRO A 100 -1.97 6.82 -8.93
N ASP A 101 -2.52 7.63 -9.83
CA ASP A 101 -1.91 8.87 -10.29
C ASP A 101 -1.73 9.88 -9.16
N PHE A 102 -2.73 10.03 -8.27
CA PHE A 102 -2.61 10.90 -7.09
C PHE A 102 -1.41 10.52 -6.24
N TYR A 103 -1.20 9.22 -5.97
CA TYR A 103 -0.07 8.79 -5.16
C TYR A 103 1.27 9.02 -5.85
N SER A 104 1.36 8.82 -7.16
CA SER A 104 2.57 9.09 -7.94
C SER A 104 2.92 10.56 -7.99
N GLU A 105 1.92 11.45 -8.06
CA GLU A 105 2.14 12.90 -7.98
C GLU A 105 2.49 13.40 -6.58
N TRP A 106 1.93 12.74 -5.56
CA TRP A 106 2.15 13.13 -4.18
C TRP A 106 3.56 12.81 -3.68
N ASN A 107 4.18 11.74 -4.19
CA ASN A 107 5.51 11.31 -3.76
C ASN A 107 6.24 10.59 -4.90
N ASP A 108 7.35 11.17 -5.36
CA ASP A 108 8.19 10.66 -6.45
C ASP A 108 8.73 9.23 -6.22
N ASN A 109 8.75 8.74 -4.97
CA ASN A 109 9.14 7.37 -4.66
C ASN A 109 7.98 6.36 -4.86
N ILE A 110 6.76 6.83 -5.08
CA ILE A 110 5.59 5.99 -5.35
C ILE A 110 5.41 5.87 -6.87
N ILE A 111 6.18 5.00 -7.48
CA ILE A 111 6.12 4.76 -8.92
C ILE A 111 4.84 3.99 -9.25
N ASP A 112 4.12 4.45 -10.28
CA ASP A 112 2.87 3.83 -10.76
C ASP A 112 1.80 3.64 -9.66
N GLY A 113 1.76 4.54 -8.68
CA GLY A 113 0.83 4.46 -7.56
C GLY A 113 1.12 3.31 -6.58
N ASN A 114 2.26 2.63 -6.74
CA ASN A 114 2.59 1.48 -5.90
C ASN A 114 3.20 1.90 -4.57
N ILE A 115 2.37 1.96 -3.54
CA ILE A 115 2.77 2.31 -2.16
C ILE A 115 3.58 1.21 -1.45
N THR A 116 3.78 0.05 -2.07
CA THR A 116 4.51 -1.08 -1.47
C THR A 116 5.96 -1.22 -1.95
N GLY A 117 6.42 -0.28 -2.80
CA GLY A 117 7.78 -0.28 -3.37
C GLY A 117 7.92 -1.28 -4.52
N PRO A 118 9.12 -1.83 -4.77
CA PRO A 118 9.34 -2.78 -5.86
C PRO A 118 8.37 -3.96 -5.84
N GLY A 119 7.97 -4.43 -7.01
CA GLY A 119 7.00 -5.51 -7.15
C GLY A 119 7.40 -6.79 -6.42
N ALA A 120 6.42 -7.58 -6.00
CA ALA A 120 6.62 -8.84 -5.27
C ALA A 120 6.92 -10.01 -6.24
N TYR A 121 7.93 -9.85 -7.08
CA TYR A 121 8.42 -10.89 -7.97
C TYR A 121 9.47 -11.76 -7.27
N LEU A 122 9.68 -12.98 -7.75
CA LEU A 122 10.66 -13.91 -7.16
C LEU A 122 12.08 -13.30 -7.12
N PHE A 123 12.47 -12.59 -8.17
CA PHE A 123 13.76 -11.90 -8.27
C PHE A 123 13.84 -10.58 -7.45
N GLN A 124 12.74 -10.19 -6.79
CA GLN A 124 12.65 -9.08 -5.84
C GLN A 124 12.33 -9.58 -4.42
N SER A 125 12.66 -10.83 -4.12
CA SER A 125 12.39 -11.45 -2.82
C SER A 125 13.68 -11.71 -2.06
N TYR A 126 13.60 -11.69 -0.74
CA TYR A 126 14.73 -11.94 0.16
C TYR A 126 15.95 -11.05 -0.13
N ALA A 127 17.13 -11.65 -0.19
CA ALA A 127 18.41 -10.97 -0.45
C ALA A 127 18.54 -10.35 -1.86
N TYR A 128 17.61 -10.63 -2.75
CA TYR A 128 17.59 -10.02 -4.09
C TYR A 128 16.93 -8.64 -4.12
N ARG A 129 16.38 -8.17 -2.99
CA ARG A 129 15.63 -6.90 -2.91
C ARG A 129 16.48 -5.81 -2.25
N PRO A 130 16.66 -4.63 -2.87
CA PRO A 130 16.22 -4.25 -4.22
C PRO A 130 17.11 -4.81 -5.33
N LEU A 131 18.36 -5.08 -5.03
CA LEU A 131 19.40 -5.69 -5.89
C LEU A 131 20.23 -6.66 -5.05
N PRO A 132 20.75 -7.76 -5.64
CA PRO A 132 21.55 -8.73 -4.92
C PRO A 132 22.76 -8.13 -4.18
N GLU A 133 23.41 -7.13 -4.79
CA GLU A 133 24.62 -6.48 -4.28
C GLU A 133 24.36 -5.64 -3.03
N ILE A 134 23.12 -5.20 -2.82
CA ILE A 134 22.72 -4.33 -1.70
C ILE A 134 21.55 -4.91 -0.90
N GLY A 135 21.29 -6.20 -1.05
CA GLY A 135 20.19 -6.91 -0.40
C GLY A 135 20.32 -7.07 1.12
N GLN A 136 21.47 -6.67 1.70
CA GLN A 136 21.75 -6.74 3.15
C GLN A 136 21.85 -5.35 3.81
N PHE A 137 21.06 -4.40 3.33
CA PHE A 137 20.95 -3.03 3.84
C PHE A 137 22.16 -2.12 3.60
N ARG A 138 23.38 -2.64 3.43
CA ARG A 138 24.56 -1.86 3.08
C ARG A 138 24.54 -1.50 1.60
N THR A 139 24.95 -0.28 1.27
CA THR A 139 25.14 0.13 -0.13
C THR A 139 26.62 0.04 -0.53
N MET A 140 26.92 0.33 -1.78
CA MET A 140 28.30 0.47 -2.28
C MET A 140 29.00 1.75 -1.80
N ILE A 141 28.27 2.61 -1.08
CA ILE A 141 28.80 3.86 -0.51
C ILE A 141 29.00 3.64 0.98
N ASP A 142 30.21 3.83 1.45
CA ASP A 142 30.54 3.67 2.87
C ASP A 142 29.68 4.58 3.77
N GLY A 143 29.10 4.00 4.81
CA GLY A 143 28.23 4.70 5.75
C GLY A 143 26.82 5.00 5.24
N LEU A 144 26.46 4.60 4.01
CA LEU A 144 25.11 4.74 3.47
C LEU A 144 24.36 3.40 3.53
N TYR A 145 23.21 3.40 4.19
CA TYR A 145 22.38 2.22 4.39
C TYR A 145 20.99 2.45 3.79
N LEU A 146 20.36 1.35 3.34
CA LEU A 146 18.97 1.36 2.87
C LEU A 146 18.06 0.68 3.88
N THR A 147 16.84 1.23 4.01
CA THR A 147 15.77 0.65 4.83
C THR A 147 14.41 0.91 4.18
N GLY A 148 13.37 0.31 4.74
CA GLY A 148 12.00 0.52 4.30
C GLY A 148 11.52 -0.50 3.29
N MET A 149 10.47 -0.14 2.54
CA MET A 149 9.77 -1.07 1.64
C MET A 149 10.60 -1.57 0.47
N GLY A 150 11.60 -0.80 0.06
CA GLY A 150 12.53 -1.17 -1.01
C GLY A 150 13.51 -2.28 -0.63
N THR A 151 13.69 -2.60 0.65
CA THR A 151 14.63 -3.62 1.12
C THR A 151 13.91 -4.86 1.63
N HIS A 152 14.65 -5.95 1.87
CA HIS A 152 14.10 -7.14 2.55
C HIS A 152 13.67 -6.77 4.00
N PRO A 153 12.54 -7.27 4.51
CA PRO A 153 11.59 -8.23 3.89
C PRO A 153 10.55 -7.57 2.96
N GLY A 154 10.61 -6.27 2.73
CA GLY A 154 9.62 -5.55 1.94
C GLY A 154 8.31 -5.32 2.70
N GLY A 155 7.33 -4.73 2.02
CA GLY A 155 6.03 -4.42 2.61
C GLY A 155 6.05 -3.18 3.51
N ALA A 156 4.99 -2.96 4.28
CA ALA A 156 4.79 -1.76 5.09
C ALA A 156 5.73 -1.68 6.32
N VAL A 157 5.19 -1.46 7.50
CA VAL A 157 5.98 -1.43 8.76
C VAL A 157 6.42 -2.86 9.11
N THR A 158 7.64 -3.19 8.75
CA THR A 158 8.22 -4.54 8.89
C THR A 158 9.53 -4.50 9.69
N GLY A 159 10.17 -5.65 9.82
CA GLY A 159 11.47 -5.77 10.49
C GLY A 159 12.65 -5.09 9.77
N GLY A 160 12.45 -4.47 8.61
CA GLY A 160 13.53 -3.83 7.83
C GLY A 160 14.29 -2.75 8.62
N GLY A 161 13.57 -1.86 9.31
CA GLY A 161 14.20 -0.82 10.13
C GLY A 161 15.06 -1.39 11.26
N ARG A 162 14.57 -2.44 11.94
CA ARG A 162 15.35 -3.14 12.97
C ARG A 162 16.59 -3.80 12.37
N GLY A 163 16.43 -4.52 11.25
CA GLY A 163 17.55 -5.16 10.56
C GLY A 163 18.62 -4.15 10.13
N THR A 164 18.21 -3.01 9.57
CA THR A 164 19.14 -1.95 9.21
C THR A 164 19.87 -1.38 10.44
N ALA A 165 19.15 -1.14 11.54
CA ALA A 165 19.75 -0.63 12.77
C ALA A 165 20.79 -1.61 13.35
N GLN A 166 20.50 -2.91 13.35
CA GLN A 166 21.46 -3.93 13.79
C GLN A 166 22.73 -3.91 12.95
N ILE A 167 22.60 -3.81 11.62
CA ILE A 167 23.73 -3.74 10.70
C ILE A 167 24.57 -2.46 10.94
N ILE A 168 23.93 -1.32 11.17
CA ILE A 168 24.62 -0.07 11.48
C ILE A 168 25.41 -0.18 12.79
N LEU A 169 24.81 -0.74 13.83
CA LEU A 169 25.48 -0.92 15.12
C LEU A 169 26.68 -1.87 15.00
N ASP A 170 26.52 -2.98 14.28
CA ASP A 170 27.60 -3.93 14.00
C ASP A 170 28.78 -3.26 13.30
N ASP A 171 28.51 -2.45 12.25
CA ASP A 171 29.53 -1.69 11.53
C ASP A 171 30.24 -0.63 12.39
N LEU A 172 29.54 -0.10 13.39
CA LEU A 172 30.10 0.85 14.36
C LEU A 172 30.80 0.15 15.55
N GLY A 173 30.78 -1.18 15.60
CA GLY A 173 31.41 -1.98 16.66
C GLY A 173 30.62 -2.03 17.96
N PHE A 174 29.31 -1.81 17.91
CA PHE A 174 28.40 -1.96 19.05
C PHE A 174 27.65 -3.29 18.99
N ASP A 175 27.51 -3.94 20.13
CA ASP A 175 26.62 -5.09 20.25
C ASP A 175 25.16 -4.61 20.39
N TRP A 176 24.25 -5.22 19.64
CA TRP A 176 22.82 -4.88 19.68
C TRP A 176 22.21 -5.08 21.07
N ASP A 177 22.56 -6.16 21.75
CA ASP A 177 21.99 -6.51 23.04
C ASP A 177 22.50 -5.53 24.12
N ASP A 178 23.76 -5.11 24.06
CA ASP A 178 24.31 -4.07 24.96
C ASP A 178 23.57 -2.73 24.84
N VAL A 179 23.08 -2.39 23.63
CA VAL A 179 22.30 -1.15 23.41
C VAL A 179 20.90 -1.26 23.98
N LEU A 180 20.30 -2.46 23.97
CA LEU A 180 18.95 -2.68 24.52
C LEU A 180 18.93 -2.74 26.06
N ASP A 181 19.96 -3.32 26.66
CA ASP A 181 20.04 -3.53 28.10
C ASP A 181 20.33 -2.24 28.89
N ASN A 182 20.77 -1.17 28.22
CA ASN A 182 21.05 0.13 28.82
C ASN A 182 19.80 1.07 28.90
N LYS A 183 18.57 0.53 28.89
CA LYS A 183 17.33 1.28 29.07
C LYS A 183 16.77 1.21 30.47
#